data_14042084a0cc27c40c9194973874110d
#
_entry.id   14042084a0cc27c40c9194973874110d
#
_cell.length_a   1.000
_cell.length_b   1.000
_cell.length_c   1.000
_cell.angle_alpha   90.00
_cell.angle_beta   90.00
_cell.angle_gamma   90.00
#
_symmetry.space_group_name_H-M   'P 1'
#
loop_
_entity.id
_entity.type
_entity.pdbx_description
1 polymer ?
#
loop_
_entity_poly.entity_id
_entity_poly.type
_entity_poly.pdbx_seq_one_letter_code
_entity_poly.pdbx_strand_id
1 'polypeptide(L)'
;MIKTRSSVQYYSVRGTTADAIFDDMKRNGLFDNKGRPAVGVTSAEWNMDWKGIETTRPAVCSAESMTILINLVVTLPQHDQLNDLSRGIRTNWQRFAASVAAHEQRHVDIYLNGAKTMKTRMDAITTKSSSCSELENVIDSVWASQQAETERAQNEFHLEDEARVQNNRKPLQDQIDINKARLTAISSEFRSLDQTLDDVKRQRDTTHARIGAVEAEMAKSGASPPKCSQARLTGGIQALCEEYKALVAADNALVDQHNGAASRRNNLADEHNRIVAVNNGLIEAYNWTQ
;
A
#
# COMPACT_ATOMS: atom_id res chain seq x y z
N MET A 1 -33.85 -6.70 -31.40
CA MET A 1 -32.74 -5.71 -31.58
C MET A 1 -32.11 -5.41 -30.23
N ILE A 2 -30.79 -5.10 -30.18
CA ILE A 2 -30.15 -4.52 -28.97
C ILE A 2 -29.88 -3.06 -29.28
N LYS A 3 -30.26 -2.18 -28.37
CA LYS A 3 -29.91 -0.76 -28.37
C LYS A 3 -29.07 -0.45 -27.11
N THR A 4 -27.85 0.04 -27.30
CA THR A 4 -26.94 0.39 -26.21
C THR A 4 -26.76 1.90 -26.17
N ARG A 5 -26.87 2.47 -24.99
CA ARG A 5 -26.42 3.83 -24.67
C ARG A 5 -25.31 3.71 -23.61
N SER A 6 -24.20 4.37 -23.85
CA SER A 6 -23.08 4.37 -22.90
C SER A 6 -22.59 5.80 -22.71
N SER A 7 -22.30 6.15 -21.45
CA SER A 7 -21.72 7.44 -21.09
C SER A 7 -20.65 7.24 -20.04
N VAL A 8 -19.63 8.10 -20.05
CA VAL A 8 -18.62 8.20 -19.04
C VAL A 8 -18.80 9.54 -18.31
N GLN A 9 -18.82 9.47 -16.98
CA GLN A 9 -18.85 10.63 -16.08
C GLN A 9 -17.57 10.64 -15.26
N TYR A 10 -17.17 11.82 -14.83
CA TYR A 10 -15.98 11.98 -14.00
C TYR A 10 -16.36 12.70 -12.72
N TYR A 11 -15.77 12.23 -11.59
CA TYR A 11 -15.81 12.99 -10.36
C TYR A 11 -14.43 13.56 -10.05
N SER A 12 -14.43 14.75 -9.47
CA SER A 12 -13.24 15.50 -9.14
C SER A 12 -12.47 14.86 -7.98
N VAL A 13 -11.15 14.75 -8.14
CA VAL A 13 -10.22 14.28 -7.10
C VAL A 13 -9.11 15.31 -6.94
N ARG A 14 -8.75 15.63 -5.68
CA ARG A 14 -7.74 16.61 -5.30
C ARG A 14 -6.70 16.00 -4.37
N GLY A 15 -5.54 16.65 -4.30
CA GLY A 15 -4.44 16.24 -3.43
C GLY A 15 -3.11 16.25 -4.18
N THR A 16 -2.01 16.47 -3.46
CA THR A 16 -0.65 16.50 -4.04
C THR A 16 0.22 15.32 -3.59
N THR A 17 -0.28 14.51 -2.67
CA THR A 17 0.35 13.27 -2.19
C THR A 17 -0.61 12.10 -2.38
N ALA A 18 -0.09 10.87 -2.36
CA ALA A 18 -0.91 9.66 -2.45
C ALA A 18 -2.02 9.66 -1.38
N ASP A 19 -1.67 9.87 -0.12
CA ASP A 19 -2.62 9.84 1.00
C ASP A 19 -3.72 10.90 0.82
N ALA A 20 -3.35 12.14 0.45
CA ALA A 20 -4.33 13.22 0.24
C ALA A 20 -5.30 12.89 -0.91
N ILE A 21 -4.80 12.27 -1.99
CA ILE A 21 -5.60 11.83 -3.14
C ILE A 21 -6.59 10.73 -2.70
N PHE A 22 -6.12 9.70 -2.00
CA PHE A 22 -6.99 8.61 -1.53
C PHE A 22 -7.99 9.06 -0.48
N ASP A 23 -7.62 9.98 0.41
CA ASP A 23 -8.55 10.57 1.39
C ASP A 23 -9.61 11.43 0.71
N ASP A 24 -9.26 12.12 -0.37
CA ASP A 24 -10.23 12.90 -1.15
C ASP A 24 -11.21 11.98 -1.88
N MET A 25 -10.74 10.91 -2.51
CA MET A 25 -11.61 9.90 -3.13
C MET A 25 -12.56 9.24 -2.12
N LYS A 26 -12.10 8.93 -0.90
CA LYS A 26 -12.98 8.42 0.16
C LYS A 26 -14.07 9.43 0.55
N ARG A 27 -13.74 10.71 0.62
CA ARG A 27 -14.71 11.78 0.94
C ARG A 27 -15.74 12.01 -0.14
N ASN A 28 -15.40 11.79 -1.40
CA ASN A 28 -16.33 11.91 -2.52
C ASN A 28 -17.45 10.87 -2.51
N GLY A 29 -17.27 9.79 -1.73
CA GLY A 29 -18.33 8.88 -1.33
C GLY A 29 -19.00 8.12 -2.48
N LEU A 30 -18.22 7.64 -3.47
CA LEU A 30 -18.77 6.70 -4.45
C LEU A 30 -19.09 5.37 -3.77
N PHE A 31 -20.25 4.83 -4.09
CA PHE A 31 -20.68 3.52 -3.62
C PHE A 31 -21.15 2.69 -4.80
N ASP A 32 -20.82 1.42 -4.77
CA ASP A 32 -21.37 0.46 -5.73
C ASP A 32 -22.86 0.22 -5.47
N ASN A 33 -23.50 -0.56 -6.33
CA ASN A 33 -24.92 -0.92 -6.20
C ASN A 33 -25.27 -1.75 -4.95
N LYS A 34 -24.25 -2.20 -4.20
CA LYS A 34 -24.38 -2.91 -2.91
C LYS A 34 -24.07 -2.00 -1.71
N GLY A 35 -23.82 -0.72 -1.94
CA GLY A 35 -23.49 0.25 -0.90
C GLY A 35 -22.04 0.13 -0.37
N ARG A 36 -21.13 -0.54 -1.07
CA ARG A 36 -19.71 -0.63 -0.70
C ARG A 36 -18.95 0.54 -1.29
N PRO A 37 -17.98 1.11 -0.56
CA PRO A 37 -17.12 2.17 -1.10
C PRO A 37 -16.43 1.71 -2.40
N ALA A 38 -16.47 2.56 -3.41
CA ALA A 38 -15.91 2.30 -4.73
C ALA A 38 -15.09 3.49 -5.22
N VAL A 39 -14.10 3.23 -6.06
CA VAL A 39 -13.26 4.26 -6.72
C VAL A 39 -13.78 4.57 -8.12
N GLY A 40 -14.29 3.59 -8.81
CA GLY A 40 -15.07 3.69 -10.04
C GLY A 40 -16.37 2.95 -9.86
N VAL A 41 -17.36 3.24 -10.67
CA VAL A 41 -18.66 2.55 -10.65
C VAL A 41 -19.21 2.45 -12.05
N THR A 42 -19.59 1.24 -12.44
CA THR A 42 -20.41 1.00 -13.63
C THR A 42 -21.83 0.64 -13.22
N SER A 43 -22.79 1.45 -13.61
CA SER A 43 -24.22 1.16 -13.46
C SER A 43 -24.83 0.76 -14.79
N ALA A 44 -25.75 -0.20 -14.76
CA ALA A 44 -26.50 -0.68 -15.91
C ALA A 44 -27.99 -0.68 -15.63
N GLU A 45 -28.75 -0.06 -16.52
CA GLU A 45 -30.21 -0.14 -16.51
C GLU A 45 -30.66 -0.92 -17.73
N TRP A 46 -31.45 -1.93 -17.51
CA TRP A 46 -31.96 -2.82 -18.56
C TRP A 46 -33.44 -2.61 -18.73
N ASN A 47 -33.88 -2.41 -19.98
CA ASN A 47 -35.25 -2.36 -20.35
C ASN A 47 -35.51 -3.27 -21.54
N MET A 48 -36.67 -3.90 -21.56
CA MET A 48 -37.14 -4.70 -22.66
C MET A 48 -38.47 -4.18 -23.15
N ASP A 49 -38.58 -4.06 -24.48
CA ASP A 49 -39.81 -3.77 -25.15
C ASP A 49 -40.08 -4.90 -26.17
N TRP A 50 -41.27 -5.52 -26.09
CA TRP A 50 -41.66 -6.55 -27.01
C TRP A 50 -43.11 -6.38 -27.48
N LYS A 51 -43.39 -6.87 -28.67
CA LYS A 51 -44.72 -6.82 -29.27
C LYS A 51 -45.15 -8.22 -29.68
N GLY A 52 -46.31 -8.62 -29.21
CA GLY A 52 -46.97 -9.88 -29.58
C GLY A 52 -47.96 -9.67 -30.69
N ILE A 53 -48.12 -10.71 -31.57
CA ILE A 53 -49.23 -10.84 -32.52
C ILE A 53 -50.04 -12.03 -32.08
N GLU A 54 -51.36 -11.80 -31.90
CA GLU A 54 -52.33 -12.84 -31.57
C GLU A 54 -53.19 -13.13 -32.81
N THR A 55 -53.31 -14.41 -33.18
CA THR A 55 -54.22 -14.89 -34.20
C THR A 55 -55.38 -15.63 -33.55
N THR A 56 -56.58 -15.50 -34.07
CA THR A 56 -57.79 -16.07 -33.49
C THR A 56 -58.15 -17.47 -34.03
N ARG A 57 -57.54 -17.88 -35.14
CA ARG A 57 -57.79 -19.19 -35.78
C ARG A 57 -56.53 -19.76 -36.45
N PRO A 58 -55.79 -20.67 -35.85
CA PRO A 58 -55.88 -21.08 -34.45
C PRO A 58 -55.53 -19.95 -33.48
N ALA A 59 -55.99 -20.03 -32.24
CA ALA A 59 -55.62 -19.09 -31.19
C ALA A 59 -54.13 -19.30 -30.85
N VAL A 60 -53.26 -18.37 -31.28
CA VAL A 60 -51.80 -18.46 -31.14
C VAL A 60 -51.23 -17.06 -30.97
N CYS A 61 -50.39 -16.86 -29.98
CA CYS A 61 -49.55 -15.67 -29.84
C CYS A 61 -48.11 -15.97 -30.24
N SER A 62 -47.51 -15.03 -30.93
CA SER A 62 -46.07 -15.06 -31.32
C SER A 62 -45.44 -13.71 -31.14
N ALA A 63 -44.15 -13.65 -30.81
CA ALA A 63 -43.41 -12.40 -30.70
C ALA A 63 -43.10 -11.85 -32.11
N GLU A 64 -43.60 -10.64 -32.43
CA GLU A 64 -43.32 -9.93 -33.68
C GLU A 64 -41.97 -9.21 -33.61
N SER A 65 -41.68 -8.57 -32.46
CA SER A 65 -40.44 -7.83 -32.25
C SER A 65 -40.05 -7.82 -30.81
N MET A 66 -38.72 -7.85 -30.54
CA MET A 66 -38.16 -7.66 -29.24
C MET A 66 -36.97 -6.70 -29.33
N THR A 67 -36.96 -5.72 -28.45
CA THR A 67 -35.88 -4.75 -28.32
C THR A 67 -35.38 -4.77 -26.89
N ILE A 68 -34.09 -5.00 -26.69
CA ILE A 68 -33.39 -4.86 -25.41
C ILE A 68 -32.68 -3.52 -25.44
N LEU A 69 -32.97 -2.66 -24.49
CA LEU A 69 -32.28 -1.40 -24.27
C LEU A 69 -31.39 -1.56 -23.04
N ILE A 70 -30.10 -1.24 -23.16
CA ILE A 70 -29.16 -1.17 -22.05
C ILE A 70 -28.55 0.21 -21.97
N ASN A 71 -28.72 0.85 -20.83
CA ASN A 71 -28.09 2.14 -20.51
C ASN A 71 -26.95 1.89 -19.54
N LEU A 72 -25.72 2.23 -19.95
CA LEU A 72 -24.51 2.08 -19.15
C LEU A 72 -23.96 3.43 -18.78
N VAL A 73 -23.68 3.63 -17.49
CA VAL A 73 -23.00 4.83 -16.98
C VAL A 73 -21.78 4.39 -16.23
N VAL A 74 -20.61 4.84 -16.67
CA VAL A 74 -19.31 4.59 -16.04
C VAL A 74 -18.88 5.87 -15.34
N THR A 75 -18.63 5.81 -14.03
CA THR A 75 -18.13 6.95 -13.24
C THR A 75 -16.68 6.68 -12.85
N LEU A 76 -15.77 7.58 -13.22
CA LEU A 76 -14.32 7.45 -13.03
C LEU A 76 -13.74 8.64 -12.27
N PRO A 77 -12.62 8.44 -11.54
CA PRO A 77 -11.91 9.54 -10.89
C PRO A 77 -11.15 10.39 -11.92
N GLN A 78 -11.19 11.72 -11.76
CA GLN A 78 -10.40 12.67 -12.54
C GLN A 78 -9.70 13.65 -11.61
N HIS A 79 -8.37 13.74 -11.70
CA HIS A 79 -7.60 14.68 -10.88
C HIS A 79 -7.69 16.09 -11.45
N ASP A 80 -8.17 17.05 -10.65
CA ASP A 80 -8.42 18.44 -11.08
C ASP A 80 -7.16 19.17 -11.53
N GLN A 81 -6.03 18.90 -10.88
CA GLN A 81 -4.76 19.61 -11.07
C GLN A 81 -3.62 18.65 -11.41
N LEU A 82 -3.84 17.77 -12.38
CA LEU A 82 -2.88 16.72 -12.76
C LEU A 82 -1.48 17.27 -13.10
N ASN A 83 -1.41 18.47 -13.69
CA ASN A 83 -0.15 19.08 -14.10
C ASN A 83 0.67 19.63 -12.93
N ASP A 84 0.04 19.91 -11.79
CA ASP A 84 0.69 20.45 -10.61
C ASP A 84 1.31 19.34 -9.74
N LEU A 85 1.00 18.08 -10.04
CA LEU A 85 1.57 16.94 -9.34
C LEU A 85 3.06 16.77 -9.66
N SER A 86 3.85 16.34 -8.67
CA SER A 86 5.20 15.87 -8.92
C SER A 86 5.19 14.73 -9.97
N ARG A 87 6.30 14.56 -10.69
CA ARG A 87 6.40 13.55 -11.76
C ARG A 87 6.04 12.14 -11.26
N GLY A 88 6.51 11.77 -10.06
CA GLY A 88 6.24 10.45 -9.46
C GLY A 88 4.75 10.25 -9.19
N ILE A 89 4.14 11.16 -8.45
CA ILE A 89 2.71 11.11 -8.11
C ILE A 89 1.84 11.13 -9.37
N ARG A 90 2.17 11.97 -10.35
CA ARG A 90 1.45 12.03 -11.64
C ARG A 90 1.49 10.69 -12.37
N THR A 91 2.67 10.06 -12.46
CA THR A 91 2.81 8.76 -13.13
C THR A 91 2.02 7.67 -12.40
N ASN A 92 2.06 7.65 -11.07
CA ASN A 92 1.32 6.68 -10.27
C ASN A 92 -0.19 6.91 -10.39
N TRP A 93 -0.66 8.16 -10.34
CA TRP A 93 -2.06 8.51 -10.58
C TRP A 93 -2.55 8.04 -11.95
N GLN A 94 -1.79 8.31 -13.02
CA GLN A 94 -2.18 7.91 -14.37
C GLN A 94 -2.32 6.38 -14.50
N ARG A 95 -1.41 5.62 -13.90
CA ARG A 95 -1.50 4.15 -13.87
C ARG A 95 -2.71 3.67 -13.09
N PHE A 96 -2.94 4.27 -11.92
CA PHE A 96 -4.07 3.98 -11.08
C PHE A 96 -5.40 4.27 -11.79
N ALA A 97 -5.58 5.47 -12.34
CA ALA A 97 -6.79 5.85 -13.08
C ALA A 97 -7.04 4.94 -14.29
N ALA A 98 -5.97 4.55 -15.01
CA ALA A 98 -6.06 3.60 -16.11
C ALA A 98 -6.48 2.19 -15.62
N SER A 99 -6.00 1.74 -14.47
CA SER A 99 -6.41 0.47 -13.84
C SER A 99 -7.89 0.49 -13.47
N VAL A 100 -8.35 1.57 -12.86
CA VAL A 100 -9.79 1.76 -12.52
C VAL A 100 -10.63 1.74 -13.79
N ALA A 101 -10.24 2.47 -14.83
CA ALA A 101 -10.96 2.50 -16.09
C ALA A 101 -11.04 1.11 -16.77
N ALA A 102 -9.94 0.33 -16.70
CA ALA A 102 -9.92 -1.04 -17.23
C ALA A 102 -10.83 -1.98 -16.42
N HIS A 103 -10.90 -1.81 -15.09
CA HIS A 103 -11.81 -2.53 -14.22
C HIS A 103 -13.28 -2.23 -14.59
N GLU A 104 -13.65 -0.97 -14.71
CA GLU A 104 -15.00 -0.55 -15.08
C GLU A 104 -15.37 -1.00 -16.51
N GLN A 105 -14.40 -0.98 -17.45
CA GLN A 105 -14.64 -1.51 -18.79
C GLN A 105 -14.98 -3.01 -18.76
N ARG A 106 -14.40 -3.79 -17.85
CA ARG A 106 -14.73 -5.20 -17.70
C ARG A 106 -16.19 -5.40 -17.26
N HIS A 107 -16.71 -4.55 -16.36
CA HIS A 107 -18.12 -4.53 -16.01
C HIS A 107 -19.01 -4.25 -17.22
N VAL A 108 -18.65 -3.25 -18.03
CA VAL A 108 -19.35 -2.93 -19.29
C VAL A 108 -19.38 -4.16 -20.20
N ASP A 109 -18.24 -4.83 -20.39
CA ASP A 109 -18.14 -6.01 -21.26
C ASP A 109 -19.04 -7.16 -20.78
N ILE A 110 -19.13 -7.40 -19.47
CA ILE A 110 -20.01 -8.41 -18.88
C ILE A 110 -21.48 -8.06 -19.16
N TYR A 111 -21.89 -6.81 -18.96
CA TYR A 111 -23.24 -6.36 -19.28
C TYR A 111 -23.58 -6.52 -20.76
N LEU A 112 -22.69 -6.10 -21.65
CA LEU A 112 -22.90 -6.22 -23.09
C LEU A 112 -22.96 -7.68 -23.55
N ASN A 113 -22.15 -8.57 -22.97
CA ASN A 113 -22.20 -10.00 -23.28
C ASN A 113 -23.49 -10.62 -22.75
N GLY A 114 -23.94 -10.22 -21.53
CA GLY A 114 -25.25 -10.60 -21.00
C GLY A 114 -26.39 -10.20 -21.94
N ALA A 115 -26.37 -8.96 -22.47
CA ALA A 115 -27.38 -8.50 -23.43
C ALA A 115 -27.37 -9.29 -24.72
N LYS A 116 -26.17 -9.65 -25.24
CA LYS A 116 -26.07 -10.50 -26.46
C LYS A 116 -26.65 -11.89 -26.19
N THR A 117 -26.33 -12.51 -25.06
CA THR A 117 -26.88 -13.83 -24.70
C THR A 117 -28.38 -13.75 -24.49
N MET A 118 -28.88 -12.72 -23.83
CA MET A 118 -30.30 -12.42 -23.67
C MET A 118 -31.00 -12.40 -25.05
N LYS A 119 -30.44 -11.60 -25.96
CA LYS A 119 -31.00 -11.49 -27.33
C LYS A 119 -31.07 -12.85 -28.03
N THR A 120 -30.01 -13.64 -27.94
CA THR A 120 -29.97 -14.98 -28.54
C THR A 120 -31.03 -15.91 -27.95
N ARG A 121 -31.23 -15.89 -26.62
CA ARG A 121 -32.25 -16.67 -25.94
C ARG A 121 -33.67 -16.22 -26.35
N MET A 122 -33.87 -14.90 -26.45
CA MET A 122 -35.15 -14.31 -26.86
C MET A 122 -35.47 -14.66 -28.32
N ASP A 123 -34.48 -14.62 -29.21
CA ASP A 123 -34.68 -15.01 -30.59
C ASP A 123 -35.01 -16.51 -30.77
N ALA A 124 -34.54 -17.35 -29.85
CA ALA A 124 -34.82 -18.77 -29.83
C ALA A 124 -36.24 -19.11 -29.30
N ILE A 125 -36.99 -18.13 -28.76
CA ILE A 125 -38.37 -18.33 -28.35
C ILE A 125 -39.23 -18.51 -29.59
N THR A 126 -39.30 -19.73 -30.09
CA THR A 126 -40.10 -20.13 -31.24
C THR A 126 -41.49 -20.64 -30.83
N THR A 127 -41.75 -20.66 -29.54
CA THR A 127 -42.99 -21.22 -28.98
C THR A 127 -44.17 -20.35 -29.34
N LYS A 128 -45.08 -20.92 -30.13
CA LYS A 128 -46.41 -20.36 -30.32
C LYS A 128 -47.23 -20.74 -29.09
N SER A 129 -47.49 -19.78 -28.21
CA SER A 129 -48.32 -20.03 -27.03
C SER A 129 -49.81 -19.90 -27.37
N SER A 130 -50.65 -20.56 -26.59
CA SER A 130 -52.12 -20.49 -26.75
C SER A 130 -52.65 -19.08 -26.40
N SER A 131 -51.86 -18.25 -25.70
CA SER A 131 -52.16 -16.85 -25.43
C SER A 131 -50.90 -16.00 -25.33
N CYS A 132 -51.04 -14.69 -25.47
CA CYS A 132 -49.92 -13.74 -25.26
C CYS A 132 -49.46 -13.70 -23.78
N SER A 133 -50.31 -13.97 -22.85
CA SER A 133 -49.93 -14.04 -21.40
C SER A 133 -49.00 -15.23 -21.12
N GLU A 134 -49.21 -16.39 -21.74
CA GLU A 134 -48.29 -17.52 -21.59
C GLU A 134 -46.91 -17.19 -22.25
N LEU A 135 -46.92 -16.55 -23.40
CA LEU A 135 -45.70 -16.13 -24.06
C LEU A 135 -44.93 -15.10 -23.21
N GLU A 136 -45.61 -14.12 -22.60
CA GLU A 136 -45.04 -13.14 -21.67
C GLU A 136 -44.36 -13.85 -20.48
N ASN A 137 -45.00 -14.84 -19.86
CA ASN A 137 -44.38 -15.59 -18.77
C ASN A 137 -43.05 -16.29 -19.18
N VAL A 138 -43.00 -16.81 -20.42
CA VAL A 138 -41.77 -17.42 -20.97
C VAL A 138 -40.69 -16.35 -21.17
N ILE A 139 -41.05 -15.21 -21.74
CA ILE A 139 -40.16 -14.08 -21.97
C ILE A 139 -39.61 -13.57 -20.62
N ASP A 140 -40.46 -13.34 -19.61
CA ASP A 140 -40.08 -12.88 -18.28
C ASP A 140 -39.15 -13.87 -17.59
N SER A 141 -39.41 -15.18 -17.73
CA SER A 141 -38.55 -16.22 -17.16
C SER A 141 -37.13 -16.18 -17.77
N VAL A 142 -37.05 -16.06 -19.10
CA VAL A 142 -35.74 -15.93 -19.80
C VAL A 142 -35.05 -14.64 -19.40
N TRP A 143 -35.78 -13.53 -19.29
CA TRP A 143 -35.30 -12.23 -18.84
C TRP A 143 -34.67 -12.34 -17.44
N ALA A 144 -35.43 -12.81 -16.47
CA ALA A 144 -35.00 -12.95 -15.08
C ALA A 144 -33.79 -13.88 -14.93
N SER A 145 -33.82 -15.03 -15.64
CA SER A 145 -32.70 -15.98 -15.64
C SER A 145 -31.41 -15.34 -16.17
N GLN A 146 -31.48 -14.61 -17.28
CA GLN A 146 -30.29 -13.98 -17.87
C GLN A 146 -29.76 -12.81 -17.05
N GLN A 147 -30.63 -12.02 -16.42
CA GLN A 147 -30.21 -10.99 -15.47
C GLN A 147 -29.45 -11.61 -14.30
N ALA A 148 -29.98 -12.69 -13.70
CA ALA A 148 -29.33 -13.42 -12.62
C ALA A 148 -27.95 -14.00 -13.02
N GLU A 149 -27.82 -14.50 -14.26
CA GLU A 149 -26.53 -14.98 -14.78
C GLU A 149 -25.54 -13.84 -14.97
N THR A 150 -25.99 -12.69 -15.49
CA THR A 150 -25.14 -11.51 -15.66
C THR A 150 -24.66 -10.99 -14.30
N GLU A 151 -25.54 -10.92 -13.31
CA GLU A 151 -25.18 -10.51 -11.94
C GLU A 151 -24.17 -11.50 -11.32
N ARG A 152 -24.33 -12.81 -11.59
CA ARG A 152 -23.37 -13.81 -11.12
C ARG A 152 -22.00 -13.59 -11.76
N ALA A 153 -21.93 -13.31 -13.05
CA ALA A 153 -20.68 -13.02 -13.73
C ALA A 153 -20.01 -11.73 -13.21
N GLN A 154 -20.80 -10.71 -12.83
CA GLN A 154 -20.26 -9.52 -12.16
C GLN A 154 -19.65 -9.86 -10.79
N ASN A 155 -20.32 -10.71 -10.01
CA ASN A 155 -19.82 -11.15 -8.71
C ASN A 155 -18.53 -12.00 -8.82
N GLU A 156 -18.48 -12.91 -9.78
CA GLU A 156 -17.28 -13.72 -10.07
C GLU A 156 -16.11 -12.83 -10.46
N PHE A 157 -16.33 -11.85 -11.32
CA PHE A 157 -15.29 -10.87 -11.68
C PHE A 157 -14.78 -10.10 -10.46
N HIS A 158 -15.66 -9.64 -9.56
CA HIS A 158 -15.23 -8.98 -8.32
C HIS A 158 -14.34 -9.87 -7.46
N LEU A 159 -14.70 -11.14 -7.29
CA LEU A 159 -13.90 -12.09 -6.50
C LEU A 159 -12.52 -12.33 -7.12
N GLU A 160 -12.47 -12.50 -8.44
CA GLU A 160 -11.20 -12.66 -9.17
C GLU A 160 -10.31 -11.43 -9.06
N ASP A 161 -10.90 -10.24 -9.22
CA ASP A 161 -10.17 -8.97 -9.15
C ASP A 161 -9.64 -8.70 -7.74
N GLU A 162 -10.47 -8.93 -6.71
CA GLU A 162 -10.06 -8.83 -5.31
C GLU A 162 -8.89 -9.77 -4.98
N ALA A 163 -8.97 -11.03 -5.42
CA ALA A 163 -7.89 -12.00 -5.25
C ALA A 163 -6.61 -11.54 -5.96
N ARG A 164 -6.71 -10.98 -7.16
CA ARG A 164 -5.58 -10.41 -7.92
C ARG A 164 -4.94 -9.24 -7.16
N VAL A 165 -5.74 -8.32 -6.64
CA VAL A 165 -5.27 -7.16 -5.86
C VAL A 165 -4.55 -7.64 -4.59
N GLN A 166 -5.13 -8.58 -3.85
CA GLN A 166 -4.52 -9.15 -2.64
C GLN A 166 -3.19 -9.85 -2.94
N ASN A 167 -3.14 -10.63 -4.03
CA ASN A 167 -1.91 -11.28 -4.46
C ASN A 167 -0.80 -10.28 -4.81
N ASN A 168 -1.15 -9.14 -5.40
CA ASN A 168 -0.19 -8.08 -5.72
C ASN A 168 0.26 -7.31 -4.47
N ARG A 169 -0.62 -7.12 -3.49
CA ARG A 169 -0.34 -6.41 -2.23
C ARG A 169 0.47 -7.22 -1.25
N LYS A 170 0.23 -8.52 -1.18
CA LYS A 170 0.85 -9.40 -0.18
C LYS A 170 2.39 -9.30 -0.15
N PRO A 171 3.14 -9.39 -1.26
CA PRO A 171 4.60 -9.28 -1.22
C PRO A 171 5.08 -7.92 -0.69
N LEU A 172 4.36 -6.85 -1.00
CA LEU A 172 4.68 -5.51 -0.52
C LEU A 172 4.46 -5.42 0.99
N GLN A 173 3.34 -5.95 1.48
CA GLN A 173 3.04 -5.99 2.92
C GLN A 173 4.06 -6.83 3.68
N ASP A 174 4.39 -8.02 3.19
CA ASP A 174 5.39 -8.90 3.81
C ASP A 174 6.75 -8.17 3.94
N GLN A 175 7.17 -7.45 2.90
CA GLN A 175 8.42 -6.67 2.95
C GLN A 175 8.34 -5.46 3.89
N ILE A 176 7.20 -4.76 3.94
CA ILE A 176 6.95 -3.67 4.90
C ILE A 176 7.09 -4.20 6.33
N ASP A 177 6.53 -5.36 6.63
CA ASP A 177 6.57 -5.94 7.98
C ASP A 177 7.99 -6.41 8.37
N ILE A 178 8.75 -6.98 7.43
CA ILE A 178 10.18 -7.28 7.61
C ILE A 178 10.95 -6.00 7.94
N ASN A 179 10.74 -4.93 7.18
CA ASN A 179 11.41 -3.66 7.40
C ASN A 179 11.05 -3.04 8.76
N LYS A 180 9.78 -3.10 9.18
CA LYS A 180 9.34 -2.64 10.51
C LYS A 180 10.02 -3.43 11.65
N ALA A 181 10.11 -4.74 11.52
CA ALA A 181 10.80 -5.58 12.49
C ALA A 181 12.29 -5.21 12.60
N ARG A 182 12.96 -4.98 11.45
CA ARG A 182 14.37 -4.55 11.44
C ARG A 182 14.56 -3.15 12.07
N LEU A 183 13.68 -2.18 11.79
CA LEU A 183 13.70 -0.86 12.42
C LEU A 183 13.54 -0.96 13.95
N THR A 184 12.69 -1.85 14.43
CA THR A 184 12.52 -2.12 15.87
C THR A 184 13.81 -2.68 16.49
N ALA A 185 14.47 -3.62 15.81
CA ALA A 185 15.75 -4.17 16.24
C ALA A 185 16.84 -3.10 16.30
N ILE A 186 16.97 -2.27 15.26
CA ILE A 186 17.92 -1.14 15.22
C ILE A 186 17.66 -0.18 16.38
N SER A 187 16.40 0.14 16.70
CA SER A 187 16.05 1.01 17.82
C SER A 187 16.47 0.42 19.18
N SER A 188 16.47 -0.91 19.31
CA SER A 188 16.97 -1.60 20.50
C SER A 188 18.50 -1.56 20.58
N GLU A 189 19.19 -1.76 19.44
CA GLU A 189 20.65 -1.66 19.34
C GLU A 189 21.14 -0.24 19.67
N PHE A 190 20.43 0.80 19.21
CA PHE A 190 20.74 2.19 19.56
C PHE A 190 20.73 2.40 21.07
N ARG A 191 19.68 1.95 21.76
CA ARG A 191 19.58 2.09 23.23
C ARG A 191 20.72 1.40 23.94
N SER A 192 21.12 0.20 23.50
CA SER A 192 22.25 -0.53 24.05
C SER A 192 23.59 0.20 23.84
N LEU A 193 23.80 0.79 22.65
CA LEU A 193 25.00 1.55 22.34
C LEU A 193 25.07 2.87 23.13
N ASP A 194 23.96 3.57 23.28
CA ASP A 194 23.88 4.79 24.08
C ASP A 194 24.21 4.49 25.54
N GLN A 195 23.72 3.38 26.10
CA GLN A 195 24.10 2.90 27.43
C GLN A 195 25.60 2.60 27.53
N THR A 196 26.17 1.93 26.54
CA THR A 196 27.61 1.64 26.47
C THR A 196 28.43 2.92 26.45
N LEU A 197 28.04 3.90 25.64
CA LEU A 197 28.72 5.21 25.54
C LEU A 197 28.69 5.96 26.87
N ASP A 198 27.56 5.95 27.58
CA ASP A 198 27.42 6.58 28.91
C ASP A 198 28.28 5.86 29.95
N ASP A 199 28.36 4.54 29.92
CA ASP A 199 29.20 3.76 30.85
C ASP A 199 30.68 4.03 30.60
N VAL A 200 31.11 4.03 29.33
CA VAL A 200 32.49 4.37 28.94
C VAL A 200 32.84 5.78 29.38
N LYS A 201 31.94 6.75 29.18
CA LYS A 201 32.17 8.13 29.66
C LYS A 201 32.37 8.19 31.15
N ARG A 202 31.53 7.54 31.96
CA ARG A 202 31.66 7.50 33.42
C ARG A 202 32.99 6.88 33.87
N GLN A 203 33.41 5.78 33.23
CA GLN A 203 34.67 5.13 33.49
C GLN A 203 35.87 6.03 33.18
N ARG A 204 35.81 6.74 32.03
CA ARG A 204 36.85 7.71 31.67
C ARG A 204 36.96 8.86 32.66
N ASP A 205 35.83 9.44 33.09
CA ASP A 205 35.81 10.52 34.08
C ASP A 205 36.47 10.06 35.40
N THR A 206 36.20 8.81 35.84
CA THR A 206 36.83 8.21 37.01
C THR A 206 38.31 7.99 36.80
N THR A 207 38.72 7.47 35.64
CA THR A 207 40.13 7.22 35.30
C THR A 207 40.90 8.54 35.24
N HIS A 208 40.37 9.59 34.64
CA HIS A 208 40.97 10.92 34.56
C HIS A 208 41.15 11.55 35.97
N ALA A 209 40.13 11.41 36.84
CA ALA A 209 40.26 11.87 38.22
C ALA A 209 41.39 11.15 38.95
N ARG A 210 41.56 9.84 38.75
CA ARG A 210 42.66 9.04 39.34
C ARG A 210 44.02 9.41 38.75
N ILE A 211 44.12 9.62 37.43
CA ILE A 211 45.34 10.12 36.78
C ILE A 211 45.76 11.45 37.42
N GLY A 212 44.85 12.42 37.57
CA GLY A 212 45.15 13.69 38.20
C GLY A 212 45.62 13.56 39.64
N ALA A 213 45.03 12.62 40.41
CA ALA A 213 45.46 12.36 41.76
C ALA A 213 46.90 11.79 41.82
N VAL A 214 47.23 10.84 40.95
CA VAL A 214 48.58 10.26 40.83
C VAL A 214 49.59 11.32 40.39
N GLU A 215 49.26 12.16 39.43
CA GLU A 215 50.12 13.27 38.97
C GLU A 215 50.41 14.24 40.11
N ALA A 216 49.42 14.58 40.91
CA ALA A 216 49.59 15.44 42.09
C ALA A 216 50.51 14.81 43.15
N GLU A 217 50.43 13.50 43.39
CA GLU A 217 51.32 12.75 44.30
C GLU A 217 52.75 12.67 43.77
N MET A 218 52.92 12.41 42.48
CA MET A 218 54.21 12.45 41.81
C MET A 218 54.87 13.83 41.91
N ALA A 219 54.10 14.88 41.70
CA ALA A 219 54.63 16.25 41.81
C ALA A 219 55.16 16.55 43.23
N LYS A 220 54.48 16.12 44.30
CA LYS A 220 54.94 16.24 45.69
C LYS A 220 56.27 15.48 45.94
N SER A 221 56.51 14.40 45.20
CA SER A 221 57.70 13.58 45.31
C SER A 221 58.83 14.03 44.38
N GLY A 222 58.66 15.19 43.69
CA GLY A 222 59.61 15.71 42.72
C GLY A 222 59.70 14.92 41.38
N ALA A 223 58.72 14.04 41.15
CA ALA A 223 58.56 13.26 39.92
C ALA A 223 57.58 13.94 38.96
N SER A 224 57.56 13.49 37.68
CA SER A 224 56.60 13.89 36.66
C SER A 224 56.43 12.79 35.64
N PRO A 225 55.31 12.73 34.91
CA PRO A 225 55.06 11.70 33.92
C PRO A 225 56.23 11.46 32.93
N PRO A 226 56.89 12.46 32.36
CA PRO A 226 58.06 12.25 31.50
C PRO A 226 59.25 11.57 32.16
N LYS A 227 59.41 11.73 33.50
CA LYS A 227 60.50 11.09 34.25
C LYS A 227 60.29 9.59 34.49
N CYS A 228 59.05 9.10 34.33
CA CYS A 228 58.72 7.69 34.44
C CYS A 228 59.40 6.76 33.40
N SER A 229 60.01 7.33 32.40
CA SER A 229 60.85 6.61 31.42
C SER A 229 62.31 6.45 31.81
N GLN A 230 62.78 7.03 32.96
CA GLN A 230 64.16 7.01 33.40
C GLN A 230 64.48 5.75 34.18
N ALA A 231 65.65 5.14 33.96
CA ALA A 231 66.02 3.82 34.41
C ALA A 231 66.34 3.68 35.93
N ARG A 232 66.34 4.76 36.73
CA ARG A 232 66.66 4.74 38.18
C ARG A 232 65.65 5.58 38.97
N LEU A 233 64.54 4.96 39.33
CA LEU A 233 63.54 5.57 40.24
C LEU A 233 63.63 4.94 41.63
N THR A 234 63.43 5.71 42.69
CA THR A 234 63.27 5.16 44.06
C THR A 234 61.97 4.41 44.18
N GLY A 235 61.86 3.40 45.08
CA GLY A 235 60.72 2.45 45.12
C GLY A 235 59.34 3.12 45.18
N GLY A 236 59.16 4.21 45.93
CA GLY A 236 57.86 4.90 45.99
C GLY A 236 57.49 5.63 44.68
N ILE A 237 58.47 6.25 44.01
CA ILE A 237 58.27 6.94 42.73
C ILE A 237 58.02 5.91 41.59
N GLN A 238 58.70 4.75 41.68
CA GLN A 238 58.48 3.68 40.69
C GLN A 238 57.04 3.17 40.74
N ALA A 239 56.48 2.93 41.96
CA ALA A 239 55.08 2.51 42.10
C ALA A 239 54.08 3.51 41.51
N LEU A 240 54.27 4.81 41.72
CA LEU A 240 53.44 5.88 41.16
C LEU A 240 53.54 5.92 39.64
N CYS A 241 54.73 5.70 39.07
CA CYS A 241 54.92 5.63 37.62
C CYS A 241 54.24 4.44 36.97
N GLU A 242 54.28 3.26 37.61
CA GLU A 242 53.57 2.07 37.13
C GLU A 242 52.04 2.25 37.19
N GLU A 243 51.53 2.85 38.28
CA GLU A 243 50.11 3.17 38.36
C GLU A 243 49.68 4.19 37.28
N TYR A 244 50.46 5.26 37.06
CA TYR A 244 50.20 6.22 36.01
C TYR A 244 50.13 5.59 34.63
N LYS A 245 51.14 4.76 34.29
CA LYS A 245 51.14 4.05 32.98
C LYS A 245 49.93 3.13 32.84
N ALA A 246 49.54 2.40 33.85
CA ALA A 246 48.38 1.52 33.84
C ALA A 246 47.07 2.32 33.64
N LEU A 247 46.93 3.48 34.29
CA LEU A 247 45.75 4.33 34.11
C LEU A 247 45.67 4.94 32.71
N VAL A 248 46.81 5.39 32.12
CA VAL A 248 46.85 5.90 30.76
C VAL A 248 46.51 4.80 29.75
N ALA A 249 47.01 3.59 29.97
CA ALA A 249 46.63 2.42 29.12
C ALA A 249 45.14 2.09 29.22
N ALA A 250 44.56 2.20 30.43
CA ALA A 250 43.13 2.00 30.65
C ALA A 250 42.28 3.10 29.95
N ASP A 251 42.70 4.37 30.01
CA ASP A 251 42.01 5.47 29.35
C ASP A 251 42.04 5.27 27.81
N ASN A 252 43.20 4.89 27.23
CA ASN A 252 43.30 4.61 25.81
C ASN A 252 42.35 3.46 25.38
N ALA A 253 42.26 2.40 26.18
CA ALA A 253 41.33 1.30 25.91
C ALA A 253 39.85 1.77 25.92
N LEU A 254 39.49 2.67 26.85
CA LEU A 254 38.17 3.28 26.92
C LEU A 254 37.89 4.20 25.72
N VAL A 255 38.91 4.95 25.24
CA VAL A 255 38.79 5.72 23.98
C VAL A 255 38.51 4.83 22.81
N ASP A 256 39.23 3.70 22.67
CA ASP A 256 39.01 2.75 21.58
C ASP A 256 37.59 2.13 21.65
N GLN A 257 37.12 1.79 22.83
CA GLN A 257 35.77 1.28 23.06
C GLN A 257 34.71 2.31 22.70
N HIS A 258 34.89 3.58 23.11
CA HIS A 258 34.03 4.69 22.74
C HIS A 258 33.95 4.86 21.21
N ASN A 259 35.10 4.91 20.55
CA ASN A 259 35.16 5.09 19.10
C ASN A 259 34.52 3.93 18.34
N GLY A 260 34.69 2.70 18.81
CA GLY A 260 34.03 1.52 18.28
C GLY A 260 32.51 1.58 18.38
N ALA A 261 32.00 1.94 19.58
CA ALA A 261 30.57 2.10 19.80
C ALA A 261 29.96 3.24 18.97
N ALA A 262 30.64 4.38 18.90
CA ALA A 262 30.20 5.52 18.10
C ALA A 262 30.16 5.18 16.60
N SER A 263 31.18 4.49 16.07
CA SER A 263 31.22 4.04 14.69
C SER A 263 30.06 3.07 14.38
N ARG A 264 29.80 2.10 15.25
CA ARG A 264 28.65 1.18 15.10
C ARG A 264 27.32 1.93 15.10
N ARG A 265 27.16 2.91 16.00
CA ARG A 265 25.96 3.75 16.08
C ARG A 265 25.71 4.51 14.77
N ASN A 266 26.74 5.07 14.17
CA ASN A 266 26.65 5.78 12.88
C ASN A 266 26.24 4.83 11.74
N ASN A 267 26.85 3.63 11.69
CA ASN A 267 26.48 2.63 10.67
C ASN A 267 25.01 2.18 10.81
N LEU A 268 24.51 2.04 12.04
CA LEU A 268 23.09 1.73 12.28
C LEU A 268 22.18 2.90 11.86
N ALA A 269 22.60 4.15 12.04
CA ALA A 269 21.84 5.32 11.59
C ALA A 269 21.70 5.33 10.07
N ASP A 270 22.77 5.01 9.34
CA ASP A 270 22.73 4.91 7.89
C ASP A 270 21.85 3.75 7.40
N GLU A 271 21.91 2.62 8.09
CA GLU A 271 21.02 1.47 7.81
C GLU A 271 19.56 1.84 8.07
N HIS A 272 19.25 2.46 9.22
CA HIS A 272 17.91 2.94 9.57
C HIS A 272 17.35 3.85 8.47
N ASN A 273 18.11 4.86 8.06
CA ASN A 273 17.67 5.82 7.04
C ASN A 273 17.39 5.16 5.69
N ARG A 274 18.23 4.18 5.28
CA ARG A 274 17.99 3.41 4.05
C ARG A 274 16.71 2.59 4.14
N ILE A 275 16.47 1.90 5.27
CA ILE A 275 15.26 1.08 5.45
C ILE A 275 14.02 1.98 5.46
N VAL A 276 14.06 3.13 6.12
CA VAL A 276 12.93 4.09 6.11
C VAL A 276 12.63 4.55 4.69
N ALA A 277 13.64 4.91 3.89
CA ALA A 277 13.44 5.33 2.51
C ALA A 277 12.81 4.22 1.65
N VAL A 278 13.31 2.99 1.76
CA VAL A 278 12.75 1.82 1.05
C VAL A 278 11.32 1.56 1.51
N ASN A 279 11.06 1.59 2.81
CA ASN A 279 9.74 1.31 3.38
C ASN A 279 8.68 2.34 2.94
N ASN A 280 9.05 3.62 2.86
CA ASN A 280 8.16 4.65 2.34
C ASN A 280 7.80 4.40 0.87
N GLY A 281 8.76 3.96 0.04
CA GLY A 281 8.50 3.57 -1.35
C GLY A 281 7.58 2.35 -1.46
N LEU A 282 7.74 1.36 -0.57
CA LEU A 282 6.86 0.18 -0.53
C LEU A 282 5.43 0.53 -0.10
N ILE A 283 5.29 1.40 0.90
CA ILE A 283 3.97 1.89 1.36
C ILE A 283 3.28 2.66 0.22
N GLU A 284 4.01 3.51 -0.48
CA GLU A 284 3.48 4.22 -1.64
C GLU A 284 3.03 3.22 -2.72
N ALA A 285 3.86 2.24 -3.07
CA ALA A 285 3.50 1.21 -4.04
C ALA A 285 2.27 0.41 -3.60
N TYR A 286 2.18 0.02 -2.32
CA TYR A 286 1.04 -0.67 -1.74
C TYR A 286 -0.26 0.13 -1.87
N ASN A 287 -0.21 1.43 -1.58
CA ASN A 287 -1.36 2.32 -1.67
C ASN A 287 -1.87 2.48 -3.11
N TRP A 288 -0.97 2.43 -4.11
CA TRP A 288 -1.32 2.51 -5.53
C TRP A 288 -1.71 1.16 -6.17
N THR A 289 -1.61 0.04 -5.45
CA THR A 289 -1.99 -1.28 -5.97
C THR A 289 -3.50 -1.47 -5.80
N GLN A 290 -4.19 -1.61 -6.91
CA GLN A 290 -5.62 -1.94 -7.01
C GLN A 290 -5.86 -3.02 -8.05
#